data_80952bcaea845c2c289fe1f9daf302a4
#
_entry.id   80952bcaea845c2c289fe1f9daf302a4
#
_cell.length_a   1.000
_cell.length_b   1.000
_cell.length_c   1.000
_cell.angle_alpha   90.00
_cell.angle_beta   90.00
_cell.angle_gamma   90.00
#
_symmetry.space_group_name_H-M   'P 1'
#
loop_
_entity.id
_entity.type
_entity.pdbx_description
1 polymer ?
#
loop_
_entity_poly.entity_id
_entity_poly.type
_entity_poly.pdbx_seq_one_letter_code
_entity_poly.pdbx_strand_id
1 'polypeptide(L)'
;IRTLNTGELNLLFQLFDYNDPDEMIAENTVDINERKIDIFGLFQEDRLIGEIRAAYVHNDERHAVRNKRVYLFAFRIHKDFQGRGYGQFLLNEVISTLSQKGYSEFTIGVEDDNETAVHIYSKLGFTQLVGKISEEYQGDSYEYGLYLRA
;
A
#
# COMPACT_ATOMS: atom_id res chain seq x y z
N ILE A 1 6.82 -13.38 1.36
CA ILE A 1 6.61 -12.01 0.82
C ILE A 1 7.67 -11.72 -0.21
N ARG A 2 7.25 -11.21 -1.35
CA ARG A 2 8.16 -10.74 -2.41
C ARG A 2 7.49 -9.65 -3.24
N THR A 3 8.28 -8.90 -3.99
CA THR A 3 7.73 -7.95 -4.95
C THR A 3 7.20 -8.67 -6.19
N LEU A 4 6.14 -8.12 -6.77
CA LEU A 4 5.62 -8.60 -8.07
C LEU A 4 6.42 -7.96 -9.20
N ASN A 5 6.70 -8.75 -10.24
CA ASN A 5 7.22 -8.20 -11.49
C ASN A 5 6.07 -7.75 -12.40
N THR A 6 6.38 -7.03 -13.47
CA THR A 6 5.36 -6.47 -14.36
C THR A 6 4.54 -7.53 -15.10
N GLY A 7 5.06 -8.74 -15.24
CA GLY A 7 4.34 -9.86 -15.85
C GLY A 7 3.34 -10.56 -14.93
N GLU A 8 3.30 -10.17 -13.65
CA GLU A 8 2.46 -10.80 -12.63
C GLU A 8 1.28 -9.93 -12.19
N LEU A 9 1.08 -8.74 -12.77
CA LEU A 9 0.07 -7.79 -12.29
C LEU A 9 -1.36 -8.32 -12.42
N ASN A 10 -1.61 -9.27 -13.31
CA ASN A 10 -2.90 -9.93 -13.41
C ASN A 10 -3.28 -10.72 -12.13
N LEU A 11 -2.30 -11.11 -11.31
CA LEU A 11 -2.58 -11.77 -10.03
C LEU A 11 -3.38 -10.89 -9.09
N LEU A 12 -3.29 -9.57 -9.23
CA LEU A 12 -4.02 -8.60 -8.40
C LEU A 12 -5.53 -8.68 -8.59
N PHE A 13 -6.00 -9.25 -9.69
CA PHE A 13 -7.43 -9.45 -9.92
C PHE A 13 -8.07 -10.41 -8.91
N GLN A 14 -7.27 -11.21 -8.23
CA GLN A 14 -7.73 -12.08 -7.14
C GLN A 14 -8.09 -11.32 -5.87
N LEU A 15 -7.59 -10.08 -5.74
CA LEU A 15 -7.73 -9.26 -4.54
C LEU A 15 -8.67 -8.08 -4.68
N PHE A 16 -8.90 -7.60 -5.90
CA PHE A 16 -9.67 -6.40 -6.16
C PHE A 16 -10.28 -6.41 -7.55
N ASP A 17 -11.53 -5.91 -7.66
CA ASP A 17 -12.23 -5.73 -8.93
C ASP A 17 -11.96 -4.32 -9.46
N TYR A 18 -11.11 -4.22 -10.49
CA TYR A 18 -10.78 -2.94 -11.11
C TYR A 18 -11.83 -2.53 -12.13
N ASN A 19 -12.23 -1.26 -12.10
CA ASN A 19 -13.13 -0.70 -13.11
C ASN A 19 -12.52 -0.74 -14.51
N ASP A 20 -11.21 -0.52 -14.60
CA ASP A 20 -10.44 -0.60 -15.84
C ASP A 20 -9.17 -1.43 -15.60
N PRO A 21 -9.25 -2.77 -15.75
CA PRO A 21 -8.09 -3.65 -15.51
C PRO A 21 -6.89 -3.35 -16.40
N ASP A 22 -7.10 -3.01 -17.67
CA ASP A 22 -6.01 -2.72 -18.60
C ASP A 22 -5.27 -1.44 -18.22
N GLU A 23 -5.99 -0.41 -17.78
CA GLU A 23 -5.40 0.83 -17.28
C GLU A 23 -4.55 0.56 -16.03
N MET A 24 -5.04 -0.25 -15.11
CA MET A 24 -4.30 -0.63 -13.90
C MET A 24 -2.97 -1.29 -14.26
N ILE A 25 -2.98 -2.26 -15.17
CA ILE A 25 -1.77 -2.96 -15.60
C ILE A 25 -0.81 -1.99 -16.28
N ALA A 26 -1.30 -1.15 -17.18
CA ALA A 26 -0.46 -0.20 -17.91
C ALA A 26 0.21 0.82 -16.98
N GLU A 27 -0.56 1.45 -16.09
CA GLU A 27 -0.05 2.45 -15.16
C GLU A 27 0.97 1.88 -14.19
N ASN A 28 0.67 0.72 -13.59
CA ASN A 28 1.58 0.10 -12.64
C ASN A 28 2.84 -0.44 -13.31
N THR A 29 2.74 -0.90 -14.54
CA THR A 29 3.92 -1.34 -15.31
C THR A 29 4.90 -0.17 -15.49
N VAL A 30 4.41 1.00 -15.88
CA VAL A 30 5.22 2.20 -16.03
C VAL A 30 5.87 2.59 -14.69
N ASP A 31 5.07 2.64 -13.63
CA ASP A 31 5.54 3.08 -12.31
C ASP A 31 6.58 2.13 -11.71
N ILE A 32 6.42 0.83 -11.90
CA ILE A 32 7.41 -0.17 -11.47
C ILE A 32 8.71 -0.01 -12.28
N ASN A 33 8.60 0.10 -13.60
CA ASN A 33 9.77 0.25 -14.47
C ASN A 33 10.54 1.54 -14.20
N GLU A 34 9.85 2.62 -13.82
CA GLU A 34 10.46 3.89 -13.46
C GLU A 34 10.91 3.94 -12.00
N ARG A 35 10.76 2.86 -11.26
CA ARG A 35 11.14 2.74 -9.84
C ARG A 35 10.42 3.74 -8.93
N LYS A 36 9.20 4.08 -9.27
CA LYS A 36 8.34 4.94 -8.46
C LYS A 36 7.60 4.17 -7.39
N ILE A 37 7.27 2.90 -7.68
CA ILE A 37 6.56 2.02 -6.74
C ILE A 37 7.14 0.62 -6.77
N ASP A 38 6.88 -0.13 -5.69
CA ASP A 38 6.93 -1.58 -5.64
C ASP A 38 5.59 -2.11 -5.15
N ILE A 39 5.21 -3.29 -5.62
CA ILE A 39 4.05 -4.01 -5.15
C ILE A 39 4.55 -5.25 -4.42
N PHE A 40 4.32 -5.30 -3.11
CA PHE A 40 4.67 -6.44 -2.28
C PHE A 40 3.50 -7.40 -2.20
N GLY A 41 3.75 -8.65 -2.58
CA GLY A 41 2.75 -9.70 -2.51
C GLY A 41 3.02 -10.65 -1.36
N LEU A 42 1.96 -11.08 -0.69
CA LEU A 42 1.99 -12.14 0.29
C LEU A 42 1.44 -13.40 -0.38
N PHE A 43 2.24 -14.46 -0.41
CA PHE A 43 1.88 -15.72 -1.05
C PHE A 43 1.75 -16.83 -0.03
N GLN A 44 0.74 -17.67 -0.23
CA GLN A 44 0.64 -18.97 0.42
C GLN A 44 0.83 -20.00 -0.68
N GLU A 45 1.95 -20.72 -0.66
CA GLU A 45 2.41 -21.52 -1.78
C GLU A 45 2.51 -20.62 -3.03
N ASP A 46 1.82 -20.92 -4.12
CA ASP A 46 1.86 -20.13 -5.34
C ASP A 46 0.68 -19.15 -5.48
N ARG A 47 -0.17 -19.07 -4.45
CA ARG A 47 -1.37 -18.22 -4.46
C ARG A 47 -1.10 -16.87 -3.82
N LEU A 48 -1.41 -15.80 -4.54
CA LEU A 48 -1.38 -14.45 -3.97
C LEU A 48 -2.57 -14.26 -3.04
N ILE A 49 -2.31 -14.01 -1.76
CA ILE A 49 -3.36 -13.81 -0.75
C ILE A 49 -3.39 -12.41 -0.16
N GLY A 50 -2.41 -11.58 -0.46
CA GLY A 50 -2.38 -10.20 0.03
C GLY A 50 -1.42 -9.33 -0.76
N GLU A 51 -1.62 -8.02 -0.69
CA GLU A 51 -0.74 -7.02 -1.29
C GLU A 51 -0.64 -5.78 -0.42
N ILE A 52 0.48 -5.11 -0.54
CA ILE A 52 0.65 -3.73 -0.14
C ILE A 52 1.62 -3.07 -1.11
N ARG A 53 1.33 -1.83 -1.51
CA ARG A 53 2.17 -1.08 -2.44
C ARG A 53 2.94 -0.02 -1.69
N ALA A 54 4.16 0.23 -2.15
CA ALA A 54 5.04 1.26 -1.61
C ALA A 54 5.34 2.26 -2.72
N ALA A 55 4.94 3.53 -2.52
CA ALA A 55 5.31 4.63 -3.41
C ALA A 55 6.49 5.37 -2.81
N TYR A 56 7.55 5.49 -3.61
CA TYR A 56 8.78 6.17 -3.21
C TYR A 56 8.79 7.65 -3.60
N VAL A 57 7.87 8.03 -4.47
CA VAL A 57 7.64 9.41 -4.89
C VAL A 57 6.14 9.67 -4.98
N HIS A 58 5.73 10.91 -4.78
CA HIS A 58 4.34 11.33 -4.90
C HIS A 58 4.31 12.83 -5.22
N ASN A 59 3.28 13.29 -5.92
CA ASN A 59 3.10 14.71 -6.20
C ASN A 59 2.96 15.56 -4.93
N ASP A 60 2.45 14.94 -3.88
CA ASP A 60 2.30 15.55 -2.56
C ASP A 60 3.35 14.97 -1.62
N GLU A 61 4.30 15.79 -1.18
CA GLU A 61 5.42 15.37 -0.32
C GLU A 61 4.97 14.88 1.07
N ARG A 62 3.73 15.16 1.45
CA ARG A 62 3.18 14.58 2.68
C ARG A 62 3.09 13.06 2.59
N HIS A 63 2.87 12.53 1.38
CA HIS A 63 2.80 11.09 1.14
C HIS A 63 4.18 10.45 1.11
N ALA A 64 5.06 10.93 0.24
CA ALA A 64 6.35 10.31 -0.01
C ALA A 64 7.42 11.33 -0.36
N VAL A 65 8.65 11.05 0.09
CA VAL A 65 9.86 11.80 -0.25
C VAL A 65 10.94 10.77 -0.55
N ARG A 66 11.54 10.84 -1.73
CA ARG A 66 12.53 9.84 -2.17
C ARG A 66 13.67 9.71 -1.15
N ASN A 67 14.03 8.47 -0.86
CA ASN A 67 15.07 8.07 0.10
C ASN A 67 14.77 8.39 1.57
N LYS A 68 13.56 8.86 1.89
CA LYS A 68 13.19 9.20 3.27
C LYS A 68 11.84 8.66 3.69
N ARG A 69 10.78 8.97 2.92
CA ARG A 69 9.39 8.69 3.28
C ARG A 69 8.73 7.83 2.21
N VAL A 70 8.10 6.74 2.63
CA VAL A 70 7.38 5.82 1.75
C VAL A 70 5.88 5.93 2.04
N TYR A 71 5.08 6.04 1.00
CA TYR A 71 3.63 5.96 1.10
C TYR A 71 3.20 4.51 0.86
N LEU A 72 2.54 3.92 1.86
CA LEU A 72 2.00 2.58 1.80
C LEU A 72 0.51 2.67 1.45
N PHE A 73 0.08 1.95 0.42
CA PHE A 73 -1.29 2.03 -0.09
C PHE A 73 -1.73 0.72 -0.73
N ALA A 74 -2.99 0.66 -1.16
CA ALA A 74 -3.58 -0.54 -1.76
C ALA A 74 -3.35 -1.78 -0.90
N PHE A 75 -3.53 -1.63 0.41
CA PHE A 75 -3.30 -2.69 1.39
C PHE A 75 -4.53 -3.60 1.45
N ARG A 76 -4.37 -4.85 1.00
CA ARG A 76 -5.49 -5.79 0.90
C ARG A 76 -5.05 -7.19 1.30
N ILE A 77 -5.95 -7.89 1.99
CA ILE A 77 -5.83 -9.33 2.25
C ILE A 77 -7.06 -10.00 1.64
N HIS A 78 -6.86 -11.08 0.91
CA HIS A 78 -7.95 -11.86 0.31
C HIS A 78 -8.97 -12.23 1.39
N LYS A 79 -10.26 -12.11 1.06
CA LYS A 79 -11.37 -12.28 2.02
C LYS A 79 -11.31 -13.58 2.82
N ASP A 80 -10.86 -14.67 2.20
CA ASP A 80 -10.76 -15.99 2.84
C ASP A 80 -9.62 -16.09 3.84
N PHE A 81 -8.73 -15.09 3.89
CA PHE A 81 -7.55 -15.06 4.74
C PHE A 81 -7.57 -13.92 5.76
N GLN A 82 -8.63 -13.14 5.81
CA GLN A 82 -8.76 -12.04 6.77
C GLN A 82 -9.00 -12.57 8.18
N GLY A 83 -8.65 -11.75 9.19
CA GLY A 83 -8.85 -12.09 10.60
C GLY A 83 -7.86 -13.09 11.16
N ARG A 84 -6.74 -13.34 10.49
CA ARG A 84 -5.71 -14.32 10.89
C ARG A 84 -4.35 -13.72 11.17
N GLY A 85 -4.25 -12.37 11.18
CA GLY A 85 -2.97 -11.68 11.43
C GLY A 85 -2.09 -11.48 10.20
N TYR A 86 -2.51 -11.91 9.02
CA TYR A 86 -1.72 -11.75 7.79
C TYR A 86 -1.47 -10.29 7.43
N GLY A 87 -2.44 -9.41 7.66
CA GLY A 87 -2.28 -7.99 7.37
C GLY A 87 -1.17 -7.35 8.19
N GLN A 88 -1.18 -7.57 9.50
CA GLN A 88 -0.12 -7.06 10.37
C GLN A 88 1.24 -7.65 10.01
N PHE A 89 1.28 -8.94 9.70
CA PHE A 89 2.51 -9.60 9.27
C PHE A 89 3.07 -8.94 8.00
N LEU A 90 2.25 -8.77 6.98
CA LEU A 90 2.66 -8.14 5.73
C LEU A 90 3.16 -6.71 5.93
N LEU A 91 2.41 -5.91 6.68
CA LEU A 91 2.78 -4.52 6.96
C LEU A 91 4.11 -4.43 7.70
N ASN A 92 4.30 -5.23 8.75
CA ASN A 92 5.53 -5.22 9.53
C ASN A 92 6.73 -5.68 8.71
N GLU A 93 6.57 -6.69 7.88
CA GLU A 93 7.65 -7.19 7.02
C GLU A 93 8.08 -6.16 5.97
N VAL A 94 7.12 -5.45 5.37
CA VAL A 94 7.42 -4.42 4.39
C VAL A 94 8.12 -3.23 5.04
N ILE A 95 7.64 -2.78 6.19
CA ILE A 95 8.29 -1.71 6.95
C ILE A 95 9.73 -2.10 7.32
N SER A 96 9.93 -3.32 7.83
CA SER A 96 11.26 -3.82 8.17
C SER A 96 12.19 -3.85 6.96
N THR A 97 11.71 -4.38 5.83
CA THR A 97 12.49 -4.47 4.59
C THR A 97 12.91 -3.08 4.10
N LEU A 98 11.97 -2.12 4.09
CA LEU A 98 12.26 -0.77 3.62
C LEU A 98 13.10 0.04 4.61
N SER A 99 12.95 -0.20 5.90
CA SER A 99 13.82 0.41 6.93
C SER A 99 15.27 -0.02 6.75
N GLN A 100 15.51 -1.28 6.42
CA GLN A 100 16.85 -1.78 6.14
C GLN A 100 17.47 -1.15 4.89
N LYS A 101 16.64 -0.66 3.97
CA LYS A 101 17.08 0.08 2.77
C LYS A 101 17.31 1.58 3.02
N GLY A 102 17.07 2.04 4.26
CA GLY A 102 17.34 3.42 4.65
C GLY A 102 16.13 4.33 4.75
N TYR A 103 14.92 3.83 4.51
CA TYR A 103 13.70 4.63 4.70
C TYR A 103 13.37 4.75 6.18
N SER A 104 13.06 5.96 6.63
CA SER A 104 12.83 6.25 8.05
C SER A 104 11.40 6.67 8.37
N GLU A 105 10.59 7.00 7.37
CA GLU A 105 9.24 7.47 7.53
C GLU A 105 8.29 6.71 6.62
N PHE A 106 7.09 6.40 7.15
CA PHE A 106 6.06 5.68 6.41
C PHE A 106 4.72 6.38 6.61
N THR A 107 3.95 6.53 5.53
CA THR A 107 2.59 7.07 5.60
C THR A 107 1.59 6.04 5.11
N ILE A 108 0.37 6.13 5.62
CA ILE A 108 -0.74 5.27 5.22
C ILE A 108 -2.04 6.08 5.25
N GLY A 109 -2.90 5.86 4.28
CA GLY A 109 -4.21 6.51 4.20
C GLY A 109 -5.27 5.67 4.90
N VAL A 110 -6.12 6.32 5.69
CA VAL A 110 -7.24 5.67 6.38
C VAL A 110 -8.49 6.53 6.22
N GLU A 111 -9.59 5.91 5.78
CA GLU A 111 -10.87 6.62 5.67
C GLU A 111 -11.30 7.16 7.04
N ASP A 112 -11.84 8.39 7.06
CA ASP A 112 -12.13 9.12 8.30
C ASP A 112 -13.12 8.40 9.23
N ASP A 113 -14.06 7.66 8.65
CA ASP A 113 -15.08 6.91 9.40
C ASP A 113 -14.62 5.53 9.84
N ASN A 114 -13.41 5.13 9.48
CA ASN A 114 -12.88 3.81 9.84
C ASN A 114 -12.07 3.89 11.14
N GLU A 115 -12.76 4.08 12.26
CA GLU A 115 -12.13 4.21 13.57
C GLU A 115 -11.33 2.96 13.96
N THR A 116 -11.79 1.78 13.56
CA THR A 116 -11.11 0.52 13.84
C THR A 116 -9.73 0.50 13.16
N ALA A 117 -9.66 0.90 11.89
CA ALA A 117 -8.39 0.96 11.16
C ALA A 117 -7.44 2.01 11.76
N VAL A 118 -7.95 3.20 12.09
CA VAL A 118 -7.15 4.24 12.76
C VAL A 118 -6.53 3.69 14.05
N HIS A 119 -7.32 2.99 14.86
CA HIS A 119 -6.85 2.39 16.11
C HIS A 119 -5.76 1.33 15.88
N ILE A 120 -5.97 0.44 14.91
CA ILE A 120 -4.99 -0.60 14.57
C ILE A 120 -3.67 0.01 14.09
N TYR A 121 -3.74 0.96 13.15
CA TYR A 121 -2.54 1.60 12.62
C TYR A 121 -1.83 2.46 13.67
N SER A 122 -2.58 3.09 14.58
CA SER A 122 -2.01 3.82 15.71
C SER A 122 -1.11 2.91 16.56
N LYS A 123 -1.57 1.70 16.85
CA LYS A 123 -0.78 0.70 17.58
C LYS A 123 0.49 0.28 16.84
N LEU A 124 0.48 0.38 15.52
CA LEU A 124 1.62 0.05 14.67
C LEU A 124 2.55 1.24 14.43
N GLY A 125 2.32 2.36 15.12
CA GLY A 125 3.19 3.53 15.08
C GLY A 125 2.74 4.66 14.16
N PHE A 126 1.62 4.52 13.45
CA PHE A 126 1.05 5.57 12.59
C PHE A 126 0.20 6.51 13.43
N THR A 127 0.87 7.38 14.19
CA THR A 127 0.24 8.17 15.23
C THR A 127 0.02 9.64 14.87
N GLN A 128 0.68 10.12 13.80
CA GLN A 128 0.61 11.54 13.45
C GLN A 128 -0.25 11.74 12.20
N LEU A 129 -1.37 12.45 12.33
CA LEU A 129 -2.18 12.88 11.19
C LEU A 129 -1.46 14.04 10.50
N VAL A 130 -1.00 13.84 9.27
CA VAL A 130 -0.26 14.85 8.51
C VAL A 130 -1.13 15.59 7.50
N GLY A 131 -2.32 15.12 7.23
CA GLY A 131 -3.26 15.80 6.36
C GLY A 131 -4.50 14.98 6.04
N LYS A 132 -5.49 15.67 5.47
CA LYS A 132 -6.69 15.04 4.91
C LYS A 132 -6.62 15.16 3.40
N ILE A 133 -6.84 14.07 2.71
CA ILE A 133 -6.59 13.92 1.29
C ILE A 133 -7.88 13.54 0.58
N SER A 134 -8.09 14.14 -0.60
CA SER A 134 -9.13 13.76 -1.55
C SER A 134 -8.47 13.39 -2.85
N GLU A 135 -8.77 12.22 -3.39
CA GLU A 135 -8.25 11.80 -4.69
C GLU A 135 -9.23 10.93 -5.45
N GLU A 136 -9.02 10.83 -6.77
CA GLU A 136 -9.82 9.98 -7.64
C GLU A 136 -8.98 8.85 -8.20
N TYR A 137 -9.59 7.66 -8.31
CA TYR A 137 -8.98 6.51 -8.94
C TYR A 137 -10.02 5.71 -9.70
N GLN A 138 -9.80 5.54 -11.01
CA GLN A 138 -10.68 4.79 -11.91
C GLN A 138 -12.16 5.20 -11.81
N GLY A 139 -12.42 6.51 -11.73
CA GLY A 139 -13.77 7.07 -11.67
C GLY A 139 -14.39 7.13 -10.29
N ASP A 140 -13.75 6.56 -9.26
CA ASP A 140 -14.20 6.61 -7.88
C ASP A 140 -13.44 7.68 -7.10
N SER A 141 -14.13 8.35 -6.18
CA SER A 141 -13.54 9.37 -5.29
C SER A 141 -13.26 8.79 -3.93
N TYR A 142 -12.09 9.12 -3.37
CA TYR A 142 -11.64 8.65 -2.05
C TYR A 142 -11.23 9.84 -1.20
N GLU A 143 -11.67 9.81 0.07
CA GLU A 143 -11.25 10.76 1.09
C GLU A 143 -10.66 10.00 2.26
N TYR A 144 -9.46 10.42 2.72
CA TYR A 144 -8.80 9.73 3.82
C TYR A 144 -7.90 10.67 4.62
N GLY A 145 -7.66 10.30 5.87
CA GLY A 145 -6.60 10.88 6.68
C GLY A 145 -5.28 10.19 6.36
N LEU A 146 -4.21 10.97 6.21
CA LEU A 146 -2.87 10.45 5.98
C LEU A 146 -2.10 10.46 7.29
N TYR A 147 -1.69 9.27 7.76
CA TYR A 147 -1.01 9.09 9.03
C TYR A 147 0.45 8.72 8.83
N LEU A 148 1.30 9.31 9.65
CA LEU A 148 2.75 9.13 9.61
C LEU A 148 3.23 8.28 10.78
N ARG A 149 4.12 7.34 10.45
CA ARG A 149 5.00 6.65 11.37
C ARG A 149 6.43 7.10 11.09
N ALA A 150 7.07 7.67 12.09
CA ALA A 150 8.45 8.12 11.99
C ALA A 150 9.39 7.29 12.84
#